data_a4a34151d0692e82457077b39508d8f8
#
_entry.id   a4a34151d0692e82457077b39508d8f8
#
_cell.length_a   1.000
_cell.length_b   1.000
_cell.length_c   1.000
_cell.angle_alpha   90.00
_cell.angle_beta   90.00
_cell.angle_gamma   90.00
#
_symmetry.space_group_name_H-M   'P 1'
#
loop_
_entity.id
_entity.type
_entity.pdbx_description
1 polymer ?
#
loop_
_entity_poly.entity_id
_entity_poly.type
_entity_poly.pdbx_seq_one_letter_code
_entity_poly.pdbx_strand_id
1 'polypeptide(L)'
;MTHTITLPDQTTFTANEDETVLAAATRQNLNLPHSCKSGACGQCKAELMSGEFEMGDHIDKAISEEEKAQGKVLLCCTTAKSDLKINVPGFNQNALPVRTLPARIENIEIKHDVALLKLALPKAPPFAFYAGQYIDLLLPGNISRSYSIANSPDQEGILELHIRKRENGVCSEMIFGAEPKIKEKGIVRVKGPLGTFTLQQDSNKPMILLATGTGYAPIRSILLDLIRQNSERQVHFYWGARQQEDLYALEEAEALIGRLKNAKFLPVLSKPDSEWKGESGYVQNVVAQNYPDLSQYEVYAGGSPAMTESAQSLLTQKSALPEDTFFCDAFSPA
;
A
#
# COMPACT_ATOMS: atom_id res chain seq x y z
N MET A 1 -14.04 2.48 -29.05
CA MET A 1 -14.01 3.96 -28.96
C MET A 1 -13.13 4.38 -27.80
N THR A 2 -12.67 5.62 -27.77
CA THR A 2 -11.89 6.17 -26.63
C THR A 2 -12.59 7.40 -26.11
N HIS A 3 -12.55 7.59 -24.80
CA HIS A 3 -13.16 8.73 -24.12
C HIS A 3 -12.08 9.54 -23.39
N THR A 4 -12.26 10.86 -23.36
CA THR A 4 -11.37 11.77 -22.66
C THR A 4 -11.80 11.92 -21.21
N ILE A 5 -10.86 11.72 -20.28
CA ILE A 5 -11.07 11.95 -18.85
C ILE A 5 -10.34 13.23 -18.47
N THR A 6 -11.04 14.17 -17.86
CA THR A 6 -10.50 15.47 -17.44
C THR A 6 -10.48 15.55 -15.91
N LEU A 7 -9.31 15.85 -15.33
CA LEU A 7 -9.08 16.06 -13.91
C LEU A 7 -9.29 17.55 -13.54
N PRO A 8 -9.40 17.89 -12.24
CA PRO A 8 -9.67 19.26 -11.79
C PRO A 8 -8.67 20.31 -12.25
N ASP A 9 -7.42 19.88 -12.43
CA ASP A 9 -6.29 20.71 -12.88
C ASP A 9 -6.19 20.87 -14.40
N GLN A 10 -7.21 20.42 -15.14
CA GLN A 10 -7.24 20.35 -16.59
C GLN A 10 -6.30 19.30 -17.21
N THR A 11 -5.63 18.47 -16.42
CA THR A 11 -4.94 17.30 -16.94
C THR A 11 -5.94 16.36 -17.61
N THR A 12 -5.62 15.89 -18.82
CA THR A 12 -6.47 14.96 -19.56
C THR A 12 -5.74 13.67 -19.88
N PHE A 13 -6.49 12.59 -19.93
CA PHE A 13 -6.01 11.30 -20.42
C PHE A 13 -7.15 10.55 -21.12
N THR A 14 -6.84 9.52 -21.89
CA THR A 14 -7.82 8.76 -22.67
C THR A 14 -8.05 7.38 -22.08
N ALA A 15 -9.30 6.97 -21.93
CA ALA A 15 -9.70 5.61 -21.57
C ALA A 15 -10.30 4.89 -22.78
N ASN A 16 -9.93 3.61 -22.98
CA ASN A 16 -10.58 2.74 -23.93
C ASN A 16 -11.94 2.27 -23.38
N GLU A 17 -12.83 1.81 -24.27
CA GLU A 17 -14.21 1.43 -23.92
C GLU A 17 -14.32 0.34 -22.84
N ASP A 18 -13.37 -0.62 -22.84
CA ASP A 18 -13.33 -1.73 -21.87
C ASP A 18 -12.26 -1.54 -20.78
N GLU A 19 -11.73 -0.33 -20.64
CA GLU A 19 -10.66 -0.02 -19.71
C GLU A 19 -11.19 0.80 -18.54
N THR A 20 -10.84 0.43 -17.31
CA THR A 20 -11.23 1.25 -16.16
C THR A 20 -10.46 2.58 -16.15
N VAL A 21 -11.09 3.61 -15.59
CA VAL A 21 -10.47 4.94 -15.48
C VAL A 21 -9.11 4.87 -14.77
N LEU A 22 -8.98 4.06 -13.73
CA LEU A 22 -7.70 3.86 -13.03
C LEU A 22 -6.66 3.17 -13.90
N ALA A 23 -7.05 2.15 -14.68
CA ALA A 23 -6.14 1.44 -15.59
C ALA A 23 -5.64 2.39 -16.70
N ALA A 24 -6.55 3.18 -17.28
CA ALA A 24 -6.24 4.18 -18.30
C ALA A 24 -5.24 5.25 -17.80
N ALA A 25 -5.47 5.79 -16.59
CA ALA A 25 -4.56 6.71 -15.94
C ALA A 25 -3.17 6.10 -15.74
N THR A 26 -3.14 4.87 -15.17
CA THR A 26 -1.89 4.15 -14.92
C THR A 26 -1.13 3.84 -16.21
N ARG A 27 -1.83 3.50 -17.31
CA ARG A 27 -1.23 3.27 -18.63
C ARG A 27 -0.53 4.53 -19.16
N GLN A 28 -1.10 5.71 -18.86
CA GLN A 28 -0.55 7.01 -19.30
C GLN A 28 0.33 7.67 -18.22
N ASN A 29 0.80 6.87 -17.23
CA ASN A 29 1.72 7.28 -16.17
C ASN A 29 1.16 8.34 -15.21
N LEU A 30 -0.16 8.43 -15.09
CA LEU A 30 -0.83 9.23 -14.06
C LEU A 30 -1.08 8.36 -12.82
N ASN A 31 -0.64 8.84 -11.67
CA ASN A 31 -0.82 8.15 -10.39
C ASN A 31 -2.05 8.74 -9.67
N LEU A 32 -3.24 8.20 -9.95
CA LEU A 32 -4.45 8.55 -9.21
C LEU A 32 -4.48 7.79 -7.87
N PRO A 33 -5.12 8.36 -6.82
CA PRO A 33 -5.29 7.69 -5.54
C PRO A 33 -5.92 6.30 -5.69
N HIS A 34 -5.28 5.28 -5.16
CA HIS A 34 -5.78 3.90 -5.15
C HIS A 34 -4.95 3.00 -4.22
N SER A 35 -5.51 1.82 -3.89
CA SER A 35 -4.80 0.74 -3.19
C SER A 35 -5.13 -0.61 -3.83
N CYS A 36 -6.25 -1.27 -3.48
CA CYS A 36 -6.55 -2.66 -3.83
C CYS A 36 -6.73 -2.95 -5.33
N LYS A 37 -7.13 -1.99 -6.14
CA LYS A 37 -7.48 -2.11 -7.58
C LYS A 37 -8.63 -3.08 -7.90
N SER A 38 -9.38 -3.54 -6.89
CA SER A 38 -10.40 -4.59 -7.01
C SER A 38 -11.78 -4.21 -6.45
N GLY A 39 -12.06 -2.93 -6.28
CA GLY A 39 -13.35 -2.47 -5.76
C GLY A 39 -13.61 -2.75 -4.28
N ALA A 40 -12.57 -3.05 -3.48
CA ALA A 40 -12.76 -3.51 -2.12
C ALA A 40 -12.45 -2.45 -1.03
N CYS A 41 -11.51 -1.53 -1.26
CA CYS A 41 -10.99 -0.67 -0.18
C CYS A 41 -11.52 0.78 -0.19
N GLY A 42 -12.19 1.23 -1.26
CA GLY A 42 -12.70 2.59 -1.37
C GLY A 42 -11.65 3.69 -1.59
N GLN A 43 -10.35 3.40 -1.60
CA GLN A 43 -9.27 4.41 -1.71
C GLN A 43 -9.20 5.14 -3.06
N CYS A 44 -9.87 4.61 -4.08
CA CYS A 44 -9.95 5.23 -5.40
C CYS A 44 -11.28 5.94 -5.64
N LYS A 45 -11.97 6.39 -4.58
CA LYS A 45 -13.18 7.18 -4.71
C LYS A 45 -12.90 8.50 -5.40
N ALA A 46 -13.75 8.86 -6.35
CA ALA A 46 -13.77 10.15 -7.02
C ALA A 46 -15.21 10.64 -7.16
N GLU A 47 -15.40 11.91 -7.42
CA GLU A 47 -16.70 12.50 -7.72
C GLU A 47 -16.83 12.68 -9.23
N LEU A 48 -17.90 12.17 -9.82
CA LEU A 48 -18.26 12.42 -11.20
C LEU A 48 -18.88 13.81 -11.32
N MET A 49 -18.21 14.70 -12.04
CA MET A 49 -18.72 16.05 -12.30
C MET A 49 -19.62 16.09 -13.56
N SER A 50 -19.28 15.29 -14.58
CA SER A 50 -20.09 15.14 -15.80
C SER A 50 -19.64 13.93 -16.60
N GLY A 51 -20.57 13.44 -17.47
CA GLY A 51 -20.37 12.32 -18.38
C GLY A 51 -21.13 11.06 -17.96
N GLU A 52 -21.12 10.06 -18.84
CA GLU A 52 -21.75 8.76 -18.64
C GLU A 52 -20.69 7.68 -18.36
N PHE A 53 -21.01 6.78 -17.45
CA PHE A 53 -20.09 5.72 -17.01
C PHE A 53 -20.85 4.44 -16.68
N GLU A 54 -20.12 3.36 -16.58
CA GLU A 54 -20.56 2.09 -16.00
C GLU A 54 -19.61 1.70 -14.87
N MET A 55 -20.15 1.30 -13.73
CA MET A 55 -19.35 0.82 -12.61
C MET A 55 -19.53 -0.70 -12.45
N GLY A 56 -18.44 -1.43 -12.62
CA GLY A 56 -18.39 -2.88 -12.51
C GLY A 56 -18.40 -3.38 -11.06
N ASP A 57 -18.07 -4.65 -10.88
CA ASP A 57 -18.13 -5.35 -9.59
C ASP A 57 -17.29 -4.65 -8.50
N HIS A 58 -17.90 -4.52 -7.34
CA HIS A 58 -17.29 -3.95 -6.13
C HIS A 58 -18.04 -4.46 -4.90
N ILE A 59 -17.44 -4.30 -3.72
CA ILE A 59 -18.14 -4.62 -2.47
C ILE A 59 -18.85 -3.37 -1.92
N ASP A 60 -20.02 -3.55 -1.32
CA ASP A 60 -20.88 -2.45 -0.82
C ASP A 60 -20.18 -1.55 0.21
N LYS A 61 -19.23 -2.10 0.98
CA LYS A 61 -18.44 -1.32 1.93
C LYS A 61 -17.45 -0.35 1.28
N ALA A 62 -17.05 -0.58 0.03
CA ALA A 62 -16.10 0.30 -0.66
C ALA A 62 -16.74 1.63 -1.10
N ILE A 63 -18.04 1.61 -1.38
CA ILE A 63 -18.84 2.78 -1.72
C ILE A 63 -20.30 2.53 -1.33
N SER A 64 -20.90 3.40 -0.52
CA SER A 64 -22.29 3.25 -0.10
C SER A 64 -23.28 3.72 -1.16
N GLU A 65 -24.54 3.32 -1.04
CA GLU A 65 -25.61 3.78 -1.94
C GLU A 65 -25.82 5.30 -1.85
N GLU A 66 -25.64 5.90 -0.65
CA GLU A 66 -25.70 7.35 -0.47
C GLU A 66 -24.55 8.05 -1.21
N GLU A 67 -23.35 7.47 -1.18
CA GLU A 67 -22.20 8.00 -1.91
C GLU A 67 -22.39 7.90 -3.43
N LYS A 68 -22.96 6.80 -3.92
CA LYS A 68 -23.31 6.65 -5.35
C LYS A 68 -24.37 7.68 -5.76
N ALA A 69 -25.37 7.90 -4.92
CA ALA A 69 -26.40 8.92 -5.16
C ALA A 69 -25.83 10.35 -5.18
N GLN A 70 -24.70 10.59 -4.50
CA GLN A 70 -23.94 11.84 -4.54
C GLN A 70 -22.97 11.94 -5.74
N GLY A 71 -22.99 10.98 -6.66
CA GLY A 71 -22.14 10.95 -7.83
C GLY A 71 -20.71 10.45 -7.58
N LYS A 72 -20.44 9.80 -6.44
CA LYS A 72 -19.15 9.18 -6.22
C LYS A 72 -19.02 7.88 -7.01
N VAL A 73 -17.81 7.60 -7.44
CA VAL A 73 -17.44 6.39 -8.22
C VAL A 73 -16.14 5.81 -7.70
N LEU A 74 -15.90 4.52 -7.98
CA LEU A 74 -14.62 3.83 -7.73
C LEU A 74 -13.83 3.76 -9.03
N LEU A 75 -12.76 4.52 -9.18
CA LEU A 75 -11.97 4.60 -10.42
C LEU A 75 -11.44 3.25 -10.92
N CYS A 76 -11.20 2.30 -10.01
CA CYS A 76 -10.74 0.96 -10.37
C CYS A 76 -11.84 0.04 -10.94
N CYS A 77 -13.11 0.43 -10.82
CA CYS A 77 -14.25 -0.34 -11.32
C CYS A 77 -15.06 0.46 -12.36
N THR A 78 -14.74 1.73 -12.59
CA THR A 78 -15.50 2.61 -13.48
C THR A 78 -14.92 2.60 -14.89
N THR A 79 -15.75 2.31 -15.89
CA THR A 79 -15.47 2.47 -17.32
C THR A 79 -16.20 3.69 -17.87
N ALA A 80 -15.55 4.46 -18.73
CA ALA A 80 -16.16 5.62 -19.38
C ALA A 80 -17.07 5.19 -20.54
N LYS A 81 -18.28 5.76 -20.62
CA LYS A 81 -19.21 5.60 -21.75
C LYS A 81 -19.35 6.91 -22.56
N SER A 82 -18.84 8.00 -22.05
CA SER A 82 -18.62 9.27 -22.74
C SER A 82 -17.38 9.95 -22.17
N ASP A 83 -17.05 11.16 -22.64
CA ASP A 83 -16.03 11.98 -21.99
C ASP A 83 -16.45 12.29 -20.54
N LEU A 84 -15.52 12.12 -19.59
CA LEU A 84 -15.79 12.33 -18.17
C LEU A 84 -15.02 13.55 -17.64
N LYS A 85 -15.67 14.29 -16.74
CA LYS A 85 -14.97 15.19 -15.81
C LYS A 85 -15.12 14.63 -14.41
N ILE A 86 -14.01 14.42 -13.73
CA ILE A 86 -13.95 13.83 -12.39
C ILE A 86 -13.16 14.71 -11.44
N ASN A 87 -13.64 14.81 -10.21
CA ASN A 87 -12.87 15.36 -9.09
C ASN A 87 -12.27 14.20 -8.29
N VAL A 88 -10.94 14.17 -8.19
CA VAL A 88 -10.20 13.10 -7.52
C VAL A 88 -9.55 13.67 -6.26
N PRO A 89 -10.13 13.46 -5.07
CA PRO A 89 -9.53 13.89 -3.82
C PRO A 89 -8.12 13.33 -3.64
N GLY A 90 -7.17 14.15 -3.22
CA GLY A 90 -5.77 13.74 -3.04
C GLY A 90 -4.96 13.56 -4.32
N PHE A 91 -5.52 13.88 -5.49
CA PHE A 91 -4.72 13.95 -6.71
C PHE A 91 -3.71 15.10 -6.62
N ASN A 92 -2.45 14.80 -6.88
CA ASN A 92 -1.36 15.77 -6.85
C ASN A 92 -0.67 15.81 -8.20
N GLN A 93 -0.73 16.96 -8.87
CA GLN A 93 -0.03 17.23 -10.14
C GLN A 93 1.49 17.07 -10.04
N ASN A 94 2.06 17.35 -8.88
CA ASN A 94 3.47 17.19 -8.60
C ASN A 94 3.84 15.75 -8.17
N ALA A 95 2.97 14.78 -8.43
CA ALA A 95 3.27 13.37 -8.18
C ALA A 95 4.53 12.95 -8.94
N LEU A 96 5.33 12.12 -8.28
CA LEU A 96 6.55 11.58 -8.89
C LEU A 96 6.21 10.81 -10.18
N PRO A 97 6.99 10.98 -11.26
CA PRO A 97 6.70 10.36 -12.55
C PRO A 97 6.79 8.84 -12.47
N VAL A 98 5.75 8.15 -12.91
CA VAL A 98 5.75 6.69 -13.04
C VAL A 98 6.70 6.28 -14.16
N ARG A 99 7.65 5.39 -13.86
CA ARG A 99 8.66 4.92 -14.80
C ARG A 99 8.68 3.40 -14.86
N THR A 100 9.02 2.86 -16.02
CA THR A 100 9.35 1.44 -16.18
C THR A 100 10.85 1.31 -16.41
N LEU A 101 11.54 0.67 -15.47
CA LEU A 101 13.00 0.55 -15.47
C LEU A 101 13.42 -0.91 -15.35
N PRO A 102 14.57 -1.30 -15.94
CA PRO A 102 15.23 -2.53 -15.59
C PRO A 102 15.78 -2.42 -14.16
N ALA A 103 15.76 -3.51 -13.42
CA ALA A 103 16.34 -3.62 -12.09
C ALA A 103 17.16 -4.89 -11.99
N ARG A 104 18.40 -4.77 -11.50
CA ARG A 104 19.26 -5.93 -11.25
C ARG A 104 19.02 -6.45 -9.84
N ILE A 105 18.82 -7.73 -9.69
CA ILE A 105 18.69 -8.37 -8.38
C ILE A 105 20.10 -8.44 -7.75
N GLU A 106 20.27 -7.68 -6.67
CA GLU A 106 21.55 -7.63 -5.93
C GLU A 106 21.67 -8.76 -4.92
N ASN A 107 20.58 -9.00 -4.18
CA ASN A 107 20.53 -9.99 -3.12
C ASN A 107 19.11 -10.54 -2.95
N ILE A 108 19.00 -11.79 -2.54
CA ILE A 108 17.76 -12.46 -2.11
C ILE A 108 18.05 -13.14 -0.77
N GLU A 109 17.48 -12.61 0.29
CA GLU A 109 17.51 -13.22 1.62
C GLU A 109 16.16 -13.85 1.93
N ILE A 110 16.15 -15.11 2.37
CA ILE A 110 14.92 -15.80 2.77
C ILE A 110 14.83 -15.81 4.30
N LYS A 111 13.74 -15.19 4.82
CA LYS A 111 13.39 -15.21 6.24
C LYS A 111 12.05 -15.90 6.41
N HIS A 112 12.03 -17.10 6.96
CA HIS A 112 10.87 -17.98 7.07
C HIS A 112 10.20 -18.17 5.68
N ASP A 113 9.01 -17.65 5.45
CA ASP A 113 8.27 -17.72 4.18
C ASP A 113 8.32 -16.40 3.37
N VAL A 114 9.23 -15.48 3.71
CA VAL A 114 9.38 -14.18 3.06
C VAL A 114 10.74 -14.04 2.42
N ALA A 115 10.76 -13.67 1.15
CA ALA A 115 11.97 -13.28 0.42
C ALA A 115 12.15 -11.76 0.49
N LEU A 116 13.28 -11.32 0.97
CA LEU A 116 13.73 -9.93 0.95
C LEU A 116 14.58 -9.75 -0.31
N LEU A 117 14.02 -9.08 -1.32
CA LEU A 117 14.69 -8.79 -2.59
C LEU A 117 15.28 -7.40 -2.56
N LYS A 118 16.59 -7.31 -2.73
CA LYS A 118 17.27 -6.04 -2.97
C LYS A 118 17.57 -5.87 -4.45
N LEU A 119 17.05 -4.79 -5.03
CA LEU A 119 17.12 -4.46 -6.44
C LEU A 119 17.97 -3.20 -6.64
N ALA A 120 18.89 -3.22 -7.61
CA ALA A 120 19.62 -2.05 -8.07
C ALA A 120 18.98 -1.50 -9.34
N LEU A 121 18.67 -0.21 -9.33
CA LEU A 121 18.13 0.54 -10.45
C LEU A 121 19.22 1.32 -11.18
N PRO A 122 19.00 1.70 -12.46
CA PRO A 122 19.87 2.63 -13.16
C PRO A 122 19.96 3.98 -12.43
N LYS A 123 21.14 4.58 -12.41
CA LYS A 123 21.34 5.91 -11.81
C LYS A 123 20.66 7.04 -12.58
N ALA A 124 20.45 6.85 -13.88
CA ALA A 124 19.83 7.83 -14.76
C ALA A 124 18.80 7.13 -15.68
N PRO A 125 17.57 7.65 -15.77
CA PRO A 125 17.01 8.72 -14.93
C PRO A 125 16.83 8.27 -13.48
N PRO A 126 16.92 9.16 -12.49
CA PRO A 126 16.77 8.79 -11.08
C PRO A 126 15.35 8.29 -10.81
N PHE A 127 15.22 7.30 -9.94
CA PHE A 127 13.95 6.80 -9.45
C PHE A 127 13.73 7.32 -8.04
N ALA A 128 12.75 8.21 -7.89
CA ALA A 128 12.32 8.71 -6.59
C ALA A 128 10.97 8.10 -6.19
N PHE A 129 10.74 7.95 -4.91
CA PHE A 129 9.46 7.48 -4.34
C PHE A 129 9.24 8.10 -2.96
N TYR A 130 8.00 8.09 -2.49
CA TYR A 130 7.65 8.42 -1.10
C TYR A 130 7.52 7.16 -0.27
N ALA A 131 7.89 7.23 1.01
CA ALA A 131 7.74 6.12 1.95
C ALA A 131 6.30 5.63 2.01
N GLY A 132 6.10 4.31 1.86
CA GLY A 132 4.79 3.66 1.78
C GLY A 132 4.31 3.33 0.36
N GLN A 133 4.91 3.93 -0.69
CA GLN A 133 4.58 3.59 -2.09
C GLN A 133 5.04 2.18 -2.47
N TYR A 134 4.54 1.69 -3.60
CA TYR A 134 4.84 0.36 -4.14
C TYR A 134 5.30 0.44 -5.61
N ILE A 135 5.76 -0.67 -6.12
CA ILE A 135 6.04 -0.90 -7.54
C ILE A 135 5.27 -2.12 -8.06
N ASP A 136 5.06 -2.14 -9.36
CA ASP A 136 4.69 -3.36 -10.06
C ASP A 136 5.96 -4.06 -10.58
N LEU A 137 6.17 -5.30 -10.14
CA LEU A 137 7.20 -6.20 -10.68
C LEU A 137 6.62 -6.85 -11.95
N LEU A 138 7.23 -6.57 -13.09
CA LEU A 138 6.79 -7.06 -14.39
C LEU A 138 7.45 -8.41 -14.69
N LEU A 139 6.65 -9.45 -14.79
CA LEU A 139 7.06 -10.83 -15.00
C LEU A 139 6.79 -11.26 -16.45
N PRO A 140 7.47 -12.34 -16.94
CA PRO A 140 7.17 -12.92 -18.25
C PRO A 140 5.68 -13.27 -18.40
N GLY A 141 5.16 -13.21 -19.64
CA GLY A 141 3.76 -13.50 -19.94
C GLY A 141 2.77 -12.37 -19.61
N ASN A 142 3.25 -11.11 -19.60
CA ASN A 142 2.45 -9.91 -19.25
C ASN A 142 1.85 -9.97 -17.84
N ILE A 143 2.49 -10.69 -16.94
CA ILE A 143 2.07 -10.79 -15.54
C ILE A 143 2.70 -9.62 -14.77
N SER A 144 1.90 -8.92 -13.98
CA SER A 144 2.34 -7.86 -13.08
C SER A 144 1.94 -8.20 -11.65
N ARG A 145 2.85 -7.92 -10.69
CA ARG A 145 2.58 -8.09 -9.25
C ARG A 145 3.07 -6.88 -8.48
N SER A 146 2.19 -6.33 -7.66
CA SER A 146 2.47 -5.15 -6.86
C SER A 146 3.17 -5.52 -5.55
N TYR A 147 4.24 -4.81 -5.22
CA TYR A 147 5.01 -4.97 -3.97
C TYR A 147 5.38 -3.62 -3.40
N SER A 148 5.05 -3.41 -2.13
CA SER A 148 5.40 -2.18 -1.42
C SER A 148 6.91 -2.08 -1.25
N ILE A 149 7.43 -0.86 -1.37
CA ILE A 149 8.85 -0.56 -1.20
C ILE A 149 9.15 -0.52 0.31
N ALA A 150 10.14 -1.30 0.74
CA ALA A 150 10.46 -1.47 2.15
C ALA A 150 11.63 -0.62 2.64
N ASN A 151 12.47 -0.10 1.72
CA ASN A 151 13.61 0.75 2.10
C ASN A 151 13.25 2.24 2.21
N SER A 152 14.20 3.02 2.70
CA SER A 152 14.06 4.48 2.82
C SER A 152 14.18 5.17 1.45
N PRO A 153 13.41 6.26 1.20
CA PRO A 153 13.48 7.03 -0.05
C PRO A 153 14.85 7.65 -0.35
N ASP A 154 15.70 7.86 0.63
CA ASP A 154 17.04 8.43 0.46
C ASP A 154 18.09 7.41 -0.03
N GLN A 155 17.75 6.14 -0.10
CA GLN A 155 18.61 5.10 -0.68
C GLN A 155 18.49 5.11 -2.20
N GLU A 156 19.15 6.07 -2.83
CA GLU A 156 19.08 6.25 -4.29
C GLU A 156 19.49 4.99 -5.06
N GLY A 157 18.72 4.64 -6.08
CA GLY A 157 19.00 3.52 -6.97
C GLY A 157 18.81 2.13 -6.34
N ILE A 158 18.21 2.05 -5.16
CA ILE A 158 17.93 0.79 -4.47
C ILE A 158 16.44 0.67 -4.19
N LEU A 159 15.88 -0.52 -4.44
CA LEU A 159 14.57 -0.92 -3.93
C LEU A 159 14.72 -2.21 -3.13
N GLU A 160 14.01 -2.29 -2.02
CA GLU A 160 13.86 -3.50 -1.22
C GLU A 160 12.38 -3.90 -1.21
N LEU A 161 12.11 -5.16 -1.54
CA LEU A 161 10.77 -5.72 -1.61
C LEU A 161 10.67 -6.93 -0.68
N HIS A 162 9.60 -7.04 0.08
CA HIS A 162 9.31 -8.19 0.93
C HIS A 162 8.21 -9.03 0.30
N ILE A 163 8.55 -10.21 -0.18
CA ILE A 163 7.67 -11.08 -0.97
C ILE A 163 7.37 -12.34 -0.19
N ARG A 164 6.13 -12.49 0.31
CA ARG A 164 5.70 -13.70 1.01
C ARG A 164 5.44 -14.83 0.01
N LYS A 165 5.90 -16.03 0.34
CA LYS A 165 5.58 -17.27 -0.38
C LYS A 165 4.08 -17.51 -0.32
N ARG A 166 3.48 -17.73 -1.49
CA ARG A 166 2.07 -18.10 -1.62
C ARG A 166 1.97 -19.40 -2.40
N GLU A 167 1.12 -20.28 -1.95
CA GLU A 167 0.80 -21.51 -2.64
C GLU A 167 0.20 -21.18 -4.04
N ASN A 168 0.71 -21.82 -5.07
CA ASN A 168 0.34 -21.60 -6.48
C ASN A 168 0.56 -20.15 -7.00
N GLY A 169 1.32 -19.32 -6.26
CA GLY A 169 1.62 -17.95 -6.68
C GLY A 169 2.71 -17.91 -7.74
N VAL A 170 2.45 -17.30 -8.90
CA VAL A 170 3.40 -17.23 -10.03
C VAL A 170 4.75 -16.64 -9.59
N CYS A 171 4.75 -15.51 -8.87
CA CYS A 171 5.98 -14.90 -8.38
C CYS A 171 6.65 -15.78 -7.31
N SER A 172 5.86 -16.44 -6.46
CA SER A 172 6.37 -17.38 -5.46
C SER A 172 7.10 -18.54 -6.10
N GLU A 173 6.55 -19.16 -7.14
CA GLU A 173 7.24 -20.22 -7.88
C GLU A 173 8.53 -19.73 -8.54
N MET A 174 8.54 -18.49 -9.01
CA MET A 174 9.75 -17.90 -9.61
C MET A 174 10.87 -17.63 -8.61
N ILE A 175 10.55 -17.47 -7.33
CA ILE A 175 11.54 -17.20 -6.25
C ILE A 175 11.83 -18.46 -5.45
N PHE A 176 10.81 -19.18 -5.00
CA PHE A 176 10.90 -20.27 -4.03
C PHE A 176 10.77 -21.67 -4.66
N GLY A 177 10.47 -21.77 -5.95
CA GLY A 177 10.29 -23.03 -6.66
C GLY A 177 11.58 -23.85 -6.75
N ALA A 178 11.47 -25.10 -7.16
CA ALA A 178 12.63 -25.99 -7.31
C ALA A 178 13.67 -25.47 -8.32
N GLU A 179 13.19 -24.75 -9.36
CA GLU A 179 14.05 -24.07 -10.35
C GLU A 179 13.73 -22.57 -10.37
N PRO A 180 14.29 -21.78 -9.42
CA PRO A 180 13.97 -20.37 -9.34
C PRO A 180 14.42 -19.63 -10.60
N LYS A 181 13.52 -18.81 -11.15
CA LYS A 181 13.77 -17.95 -12.33
C LYS A 181 14.23 -16.55 -11.92
N ILE A 182 13.81 -16.08 -10.74
CA ILE A 182 14.27 -14.85 -10.12
C ILE A 182 15.48 -15.20 -9.26
N LYS A 183 16.68 -14.76 -9.68
CA LYS A 183 17.97 -15.12 -9.07
C LYS A 183 18.84 -13.89 -8.93
N GLU A 184 19.76 -13.92 -8.00
CA GLU A 184 20.80 -12.89 -7.88
C GLU A 184 21.53 -12.68 -9.21
N LYS A 185 21.88 -11.43 -9.49
CA LYS A 185 22.46 -10.95 -10.75
C LYS A 185 21.49 -10.98 -11.95
N GLY A 186 20.30 -11.55 -11.81
CA GLY A 186 19.25 -11.51 -12.82
C GLY A 186 18.68 -10.10 -13.00
N ILE A 187 18.05 -9.87 -14.16
CA ILE A 187 17.35 -8.61 -14.48
C ILE A 187 15.85 -8.84 -14.46
N VAL A 188 15.15 -7.98 -13.76
CA VAL A 188 13.69 -7.87 -13.77
C VAL A 188 13.30 -6.47 -14.24
N ARG A 189 12.02 -6.23 -14.51
CA ARG A 189 11.52 -4.88 -14.80
C ARG A 189 10.57 -4.45 -13.70
N VAL A 190 10.66 -3.20 -13.31
CA VAL A 190 9.79 -2.58 -12.32
C VAL A 190 9.08 -1.38 -12.92
N LYS A 191 7.82 -1.17 -12.54
CA LYS A 191 7.04 0.02 -12.90
C LYS A 191 6.60 0.72 -11.62
N GLY A 192 6.92 1.99 -11.49
CA GLY A 192 6.56 2.80 -10.32
C GLY A 192 7.21 4.18 -10.34
N PRO A 193 7.11 4.92 -9.23
CA PRO A 193 6.39 4.58 -8.01
C PRO A 193 4.87 4.61 -8.21
N LEU A 194 4.14 3.83 -7.45
CA LEU A 194 2.69 3.73 -7.50
C LEU A 194 2.09 3.85 -6.08
N GLY A 195 0.80 4.17 -6.02
CA GLY A 195 0.07 4.27 -4.76
C GLY A 195 0.18 5.63 -4.08
N THR A 196 -0.79 5.88 -3.20
CA THR A 196 -0.93 7.13 -2.43
C THR A 196 -0.90 6.88 -0.92
N PHE A 197 -0.60 5.66 -0.50
CA PHE A 197 -0.31 5.35 0.89
C PHE A 197 1.05 5.93 1.26
N THR A 198 1.05 7.18 1.71
CA THR A 198 2.27 7.91 2.05
C THR A 198 2.10 8.66 3.36
N LEU A 199 3.22 8.88 4.05
CA LEU A 199 3.25 9.69 5.25
C LEU A 199 2.75 11.12 4.96
N GLN A 200 1.82 11.61 5.80
CA GLN A 200 1.37 13.01 5.75
C GLN A 200 2.46 13.91 6.31
N GLN A 201 3.18 14.60 5.42
CA GLN A 201 4.40 15.35 5.76
C GLN A 201 4.12 16.57 6.62
N ASP A 202 2.97 17.23 6.42
CA ASP A 202 2.59 18.46 7.12
C ASP A 202 1.86 18.20 8.45
N SER A 203 1.68 16.91 8.82
CA SER A 203 0.98 16.52 10.04
C SER A 203 1.95 16.25 11.18
N ASN A 204 1.57 16.75 12.37
CA ASN A 204 2.24 16.43 13.64
C ASN A 204 1.39 15.55 14.56
N LYS A 205 0.25 15.04 14.07
CA LYS A 205 -0.63 14.18 14.87
C LYS A 205 0.11 12.90 15.30
N PRO A 206 -0.17 12.37 16.50
CA PRO A 206 0.30 11.05 16.87
C PRO A 206 -0.22 9.99 15.88
N MET A 207 0.54 8.93 15.69
CA MET A 207 0.20 7.91 14.70
C MET A 207 0.18 6.50 15.27
N ILE A 208 -0.78 5.73 14.78
CA ILE A 208 -0.83 4.27 14.95
C ILE A 208 -0.43 3.64 13.62
N LEU A 209 0.62 2.84 13.62
CA LEU A 209 1.04 2.04 12.49
C LEU A 209 0.54 0.61 12.71
N LEU A 210 -0.19 0.05 11.74
CA LEU A 210 -0.72 -1.30 11.76
C LEU A 210 -0.12 -2.11 10.61
N ALA A 211 0.43 -3.28 10.92
CA ALA A 211 0.87 -4.22 9.90
C ALA A 211 0.36 -5.62 10.15
N THR A 212 0.12 -6.39 9.08
CA THR A 212 0.03 -7.85 9.14
C THR A 212 0.88 -8.47 8.03
N GLY A 213 1.65 -9.50 8.40
CA GLY A 213 2.54 -10.17 7.46
C GLY A 213 3.51 -9.20 6.77
N THR A 214 3.58 -9.24 5.44
CA THR A 214 4.41 -8.33 4.63
C THR A 214 3.87 -6.89 4.56
N GLY A 215 2.73 -6.58 5.18
CA GLY A 215 2.32 -5.19 5.45
C GLY A 215 3.36 -4.41 6.26
N TYR A 216 4.30 -5.11 6.87
CA TYR A 216 5.49 -4.50 7.46
C TYR A 216 6.34 -3.73 6.44
N ALA A 217 6.41 -4.14 5.19
CA ALA A 217 7.25 -3.50 4.18
C ALA A 217 7.00 -1.99 4.00
N PRO A 218 5.77 -1.53 3.69
CA PRO A 218 5.50 -0.09 3.59
C PRO A 218 5.61 0.63 4.94
N ILE A 219 5.26 -0.04 6.05
CA ILE A 219 5.42 0.52 7.40
C ILE A 219 6.91 0.70 7.74
N ARG A 220 7.78 -0.26 7.36
CA ARG A 220 9.23 -0.16 7.51
C ARG A 220 9.78 1.06 6.75
N SER A 221 9.34 1.27 5.51
CA SER A 221 9.72 2.45 4.73
C SER A 221 9.33 3.75 5.45
N ILE A 222 8.11 3.82 6.00
CA ILE A 222 7.62 4.97 6.78
C ILE A 222 8.48 5.17 8.05
N LEU A 223 8.77 4.10 8.79
CA LEU A 223 9.64 4.18 9.99
C LEU A 223 11.03 4.70 9.67
N LEU A 224 11.64 4.21 8.58
CA LEU A 224 12.94 4.69 8.11
C LEU A 224 12.91 6.16 7.72
N ASP A 225 11.85 6.62 7.07
CA ASP A 225 11.68 8.03 6.70
C ASP A 225 11.49 8.93 7.92
N LEU A 226 10.69 8.50 8.91
CA LEU A 226 10.56 9.20 10.20
C LEU A 226 11.89 9.32 10.95
N ILE A 227 12.70 8.25 10.95
CA ILE A 227 14.04 8.25 11.54
C ILE A 227 14.95 9.25 10.81
N ARG A 228 14.95 9.21 9.47
CA ARG A 228 15.72 10.16 8.64
C ARG A 228 15.36 11.61 8.92
N GLN A 229 14.08 11.90 9.12
CA GLN A 229 13.58 13.23 9.43
C GLN A 229 13.82 13.64 10.88
N ASN A 230 14.36 12.78 11.74
CA ASN A 230 14.43 12.97 13.19
C ASN A 230 13.07 13.34 13.80
N SER A 231 12.01 12.67 13.34
CA SER A 231 10.63 12.96 13.73
C SER A 231 10.43 12.83 15.24
N GLU A 232 9.74 13.79 15.83
CA GLU A 232 9.34 13.78 17.24
C GLU A 232 7.89 13.31 17.44
N ARG A 233 7.19 12.94 16.35
CA ARG A 233 5.83 12.42 16.41
C ARG A 233 5.77 11.19 17.32
N GLN A 234 4.68 11.07 18.06
CA GLN A 234 4.39 9.85 18.79
C GLN A 234 3.99 8.76 17.81
N VAL A 235 4.66 7.59 17.88
CA VAL A 235 4.46 6.46 16.97
C VAL A 235 4.22 5.19 17.78
N HIS A 236 3.06 4.57 17.62
CA HIS A 236 2.80 3.25 18.17
C HIS A 236 2.60 2.25 17.05
N PHE A 237 3.54 1.32 16.92
CA PHE A 237 3.55 0.33 15.87
C PHE A 237 3.05 -1.03 16.39
N TYR A 238 1.99 -1.52 15.76
CA TYR A 238 1.38 -2.82 16.00
C TYR A 238 1.63 -3.74 14.81
N TRP A 239 2.30 -4.86 15.02
CA TRP A 239 2.54 -5.85 13.96
C TRP A 239 1.87 -7.16 14.32
N GLY A 240 0.81 -7.51 13.59
CA GLY A 240 0.02 -8.72 13.78
C GLY A 240 0.55 -9.90 12.98
N ALA A 241 0.60 -11.06 13.61
CA ALA A 241 0.94 -12.34 13.00
C ALA A 241 0.08 -13.48 13.59
N ARG A 242 0.20 -14.68 13.05
CA ARG A 242 -0.42 -15.86 13.68
C ARG A 242 0.46 -16.37 14.81
N GLN A 243 1.71 -16.61 14.53
CA GLN A 243 2.74 -17.13 15.42
C GLN A 243 3.96 -16.23 15.40
N GLN A 244 4.87 -16.39 16.35
CA GLN A 244 6.05 -15.51 16.48
C GLN A 244 6.98 -15.60 15.26
N GLU A 245 7.15 -16.78 14.68
CA GLU A 245 7.99 -17.01 13.50
C GLU A 245 7.49 -16.26 12.24
N ASP A 246 6.19 -15.95 12.17
CA ASP A 246 5.59 -15.14 11.11
C ASP A 246 6.00 -13.66 11.16
N LEU A 247 6.55 -13.21 12.31
CA LEU A 247 7.17 -11.88 12.47
C LEU A 247 8.61 -11.92 11.96
N TYR A 248 8.79 -12.16 10.67
CA TYR A 248 10.04 -12.49 9.99
C TYR A 248 11.19 -11.48 10.17
N ALA A 249 10.93 -10.30 10.69
CA ALA A 249 11.89 -9.23 10.95
C ALA A 249 11.66 -8.56 12.33
N LEU A 250 11.30 -9.36 13.34
CA LEU A 250 10.92 -8.88 14.67
C LEU A 250 12.02 -8.02 15.31
N GLU A 251 13.26 -8.53 15.38
CA GLU A 251 14.40 -7.83 15.96
C GLU A 251 14.73 -6.52 15.24
N GLU A 252 14.58 -6.49 13.90
CA GLU A 252 14.75 -5.28 13.11
C GLU A 252 13.69 -4.24 13.44
N ALA A 253 12.42 -4.65 13.54
CA ALA A 253 11.32 -3.75 13.89
C ALA A 253 11.52 -3.12 15.27
N GLU A 254 11.95 -3.90 16.26
CA GLU A 254 12.33 -3.42 17.59
C GLU A 254 13.48 -2.41 17.53
N ALA A 255 14.52 -2.72 16.77
CA ALA A 255 15.67 -1.84 16.59
C ALA A 255 15.31 -0.52 15.89
N LEU A 256 14.41 -0.53 14.89
CA LEU A 256 13.94 0.68 14.22
C LEU A 256 13.12 1.56 15.16
N ILE A 257 12.19 0.99 15.90
CA ILE A 257 11.40 1.72 16.89
C ILE A 257 12.29 2.32 17.98
N GLY A 258 13.30 1.61 18.43
CA GLY A 258 14.28 2.11 19.43
C GLY A 258 15.09 3.33 18.96
N ARG A 259 15.07 3.67 17.67
CA ARG A 259 15.72 4.87 17.11
C ARG A 259 14.81 6.12 17.12
N LEU A 260 13.52 5.96 17.38
CA LEU A 260 12.55 7.05 17.47
C LEU A 260 12.35 7.44 18.95
N LYS A 261 12.34 8.73 19.25
CA LYS A 261 12.26 9.24 20.64
C LYS A 261 10.94 8.87 21.34
N ASN A 262 9.81 8.95 20.61
CA ASN A 262 8.47 8.83 21.14
C ASN A 262 7.75 7.65 20.48
N ALA A 263 8.35 6.45 20.49
CA ALA A 263 7.79 5.31 19.78
C ALA A 263 7.67 4.06 20.67
N LYS A 264 6.67 3.22 20.37
CA LYS A 264 6.46 1.92 20.99
C LYS A 264 6.20 0.88 19.93
N PHE A 265 6.72 -0.32 20.13
CA PHE A 265 6.42 -1.49 19.31
C PHE A 265 5.61 -2.50 20.12
N LEU A 266 4.52 -2.98 19.54
CA LEU A 266 3.61 -3.94 20.14
C LEU A 266 3.35 -5.09 19.14
N PRO A 267 4.13 -6.16 19.17
CA PRO A 267 3.85 -7.36 18.40
C PRO A 267 2.60 -8.05 18.94
N VAL A 268 1.72 -8.50 18.03
CA VAL A 268 0.41 -9.08 18.38
C VAL A 268 0.27 -10.45 17.72
N LEU A 269 0.00 -11.50 18.49
CA LEU A 269 -0.21 -12.83 17.94
C LEU A 269 -1.67 -13.28 18.06
N SER A 270 -2.24 -13.75 16.95
CA SER A 270 -3.62 -14.27 16.95
C SER A 270 -3.73 -15.73 17.40
N LYS A 271 -2.62 -16.47 17.39
CA LYS A 271 -2.51 -17.85 17.87
C LYS A 271 -1.18 -18.04 18.60
N PRO A 272 -0.98 -17.34 19.73
CA PRO A 272 0.25 -17.47 20.49
C PRO A 272 0.37 -18.85 21.11
N ASP A 273 1.61 -19.28 21.34
CA ASP A 273 1.89 -20.41 22.23
C ASP A 273 1.84 -19.96 23.71
N SER A 274 2.11 -20.92 24.62
CA SER A 274 2.08 -20.67 26.07
C SER A 274 3.25 -19.83 26.59
N GLU A 275 4.30 -19.63 25.81
CA GLU A 275 5.50 -18.88 26.18
C GLU A 275 5.39 -17.40 25.80
N TRP A 276 4.43 -17.05 24.91
CA TRP A 276 4.21 -15.69 24.46
C TRP A 276 3.76 -14.76 25.59
N LYS A 277 4.48 -13.65 25.77
CA LYS A 277 4.20 -12.64 26.80
C LYS A 277 3.72 -11.29 26.24
N GLY A 278 3.60 -11.19 24.91
CA GLY A 278 3.12 -9.98 24.23
C GLY A 278 1.59 -9.97 24.10
N GLU A 279 1.10 -9.02 23.31
CA GLU A 279 -0.33 -8.86 23.03
C GLU A 279 -0.89 -10.04 22.23
N SER A 280 -2.15 -10.39 22.49
CA SER A 280 -2.84 -11.53 21.88
C SER A 280 -4.16 -11.12 21.25
N GLY A 281 -4.47 -11.67 20.08
CA GLY A 281 -5.68 -11.38 19.32
C GLY A 281 -5.42 -10.81 17.94
N TYR A 282 -6.43 -10.16 17.38
CA TYR A 282 -6.29 -9.44 16.12
C TYR A 282 -5.78 -8.02 16.40
N VAL A 283 -4.83 -7.57 15.59
CA VAL A 283 -4.11 -6.30 15.78
C VAL A 283 -5.04 -5.09 15.93
N GLN A 284 -6.10 -5.00 15.13
CA GLN A 284 -7.07 -3.91 15.21
C GLN A 284 -7.89 -3.93 16.50
N ASN A 285 -8.17 -5.10 17.06
CA ASN A 285 -8.90 -5.23 18.33
C ASN A 285 -8.05 -4.74 19.50
N VAL A 286 -6.76 -5.09 19.49
CA VAL A 286 -5.80 -4.63 20.50
C VAL A 286 -5.68 -3.10 20.47
N VAL A 287 -5.62 -2.51 19.26
CA VAL A 287 -5.61 -1.04 19.15
C VAL A 287 -6.90 -0.42 19.70
N ALA A 288 -8.09 -0.94 19.32
CA ALA A 288 -9.36 -0.40 19.81
C ALA A 288 -9.50 -0.52 21.35
N GLN A 289 -8.91 -1.54 21.98
CA GLN A 289 -8.86 -1.69 23.43
C GLN A 289 -7.91 -0.68 24.08
N ASN A 290 -6.74 -0.44 23.47
CA ASN A 290 -5.73 0.47 24.01
C ASN A 290 -6.06 1.94 23.76
N TYR A 291 -6.90 2.24 22.75
CA TYR A 291 -7.27 3.59 22.35
C TYR A 291 -8.78 3.74 22.20
N PRO A 292 -9.48 4.08 23.27
CA PRO A 292 -10.93 4.35 23.22
C PRO A 292 -11.25 5.63 22.43
N ASP A 293 -10.28 6.56 22.27
CA ASP A 293 -10.41 7.80 21.50
C ASP A 293 -9.17 8.01 20.62
N LEU A 294 -9.37 7.98 19.30
CA LEU A 294 -8.38 8.25 18.25
C LEU A 294 -8.71 9.53 17.45
N SER A 295 -9.58 10.39 17.94
CA SER A 295 -10.01 11.62 17.25
C SER A 295 -8.86 12.55 16.84
N GLN A 296 -7.72 12.47 17.53
CA GLN A 296 -6.52 13.27 17.27
C GLN A 296 -5.40 12.49 16.58
N TYR A 297 -5.65 11.24 16.19
CA TYR A 297 -4.63 10.35 15.64
C TYR A 297 -4.74 10.22 14.11
N GLU A 298 -3.67 9.77 13.51
CA GLU A 298 -3.64 9.17 12.18
C GLU A 298 -3.35 7.68 12.30
N VAL A 299 -4.01 6.89 11.46
CA VAL A 299 -3.79 5.44 11.38
C VAL A 299 -3.28 5.07 10.00
N TYR A 300 -2.17 4.34 9.95
CA TYR A 300 -1.57 3.80 8.72
C TYR A 300 -1.59 2.28 8.79
N ALA A 301 -2.36 1.64 7.93
CA ALA A 301 -2.58 0.20 7.96
C ALA A 301 -2.09 -0.49 6.67
N GLY A 302 -1.12 -1.41 6.81
CA GLY A 302 -0.61 -2.24 5.70
C GLY A 302 -0.88 -3.72 5.91
N GLY A 303 -1.44 -4.42 4.91
CA GLY A 303 -1.65 -5.85 5.00
C GLY A 303 -2.87 -6.37 4.25
N SER A 304 -3.50 -7.46 4.73
CA SER A 304 -4.64 -8.06 4.05
C SER A 304 -5.86 -7.13 4.02
N PRO A 305 -6.69 -7.18 2.94
CA PRO A 305 -7.93 -6.40 2.88
C PRO A 305 -8.83 -6.62 4.09
N ALA A 306 -8.98 -7.87 4.53
CA ALA A 306 -9.79 -8.20 5.71
C ALA A 306 -9.31 -7.49 6.99
N MET A 307 -7.98 -7.33 7.17
CA MET A 307 -7.44 -6.59 8.31
C MET A 307 -7.66 -5.08 8.16
N THR A 308 -7.35 -4.50 7.00
CA THR A 308 -7.46 -3.05 6.79
C THR A 308 -8.91 -2.57 6.86
N GLU A 309 -9.85 -3.31 6.28
CA GLU A 309 -11.29 -3.03 6.34
C GLU A 309 -11.84 -3.16 7.77
N SER A 310 -11.46 -4.25 8.46
CA SER A 310 -11.85 -4.45 9.85
C SER A 310 -11.29 -3.36 10.76
N ALA A 311 -10.03 -2.94 10.54
CA ALA A 311 -9.41 -1.86 11.30
C ALA A 311 -10.13 -0.52 11.06
N GLN A 312 -10.37 -0.15 9.81
CA GLN A 312 -11.09 1.07 9.47
C GLN A 312 -12.46 1.11 10.14
N SER A 313 -13.29 0.08 9.89
CA SER A 313 -14.64 0.00 10.46
C SER A 313 -14.64 0.04 11.99
N LEU A 314 -13.73 -0.72 12.63
CA LEU A 314 -13.69 -0.80 14.08
C LEU A 314 -13.25 0.52 14.73
N LEU A 315 -12.17 1.12 14.20
CA LEU A 315 -11.59 2.32 14.81
C LEU A 315 -12.43 3.58 14.56
N THR A 316 -13.10 3.69 13.41
CA THR A 316 -14.03 4.79 13.15
C THR A 316 -15.29 4.67 14.02
N GLN A 317 -15.85 3.47 14.18
CA GLN A 317 -17.08 3.28 14.93
C GLN A 317 -16.91 3.26 16.45
N LYS A 318 -15.78 2.72 16.94
CA LYS A 318 -15.57 2.51 18.39
C LYS A 318 -14.53 3.40 19.04
N SER A 319 -13.61 3.96 18.25
CA SER A 319 -12.51 4.79 18.77
C SER A 319 -12.54 6.22 18.21
N ALA A 320 -13.65 6.66 17.66
CA ALA A 320 -13.86 8.01 17.14
C ALA A 320 -12.78 8.49 16.13
N LEU A 321 -12.13 7.56 15.42
CA LEU A 321 -11.15 7.92 14.40
C LEU A 321 -11.84 8.60 13.22
N PRO A 322 -11.44 9.83 12.80
CA PRO A 322 -11.96 10.44 11.58
C PRO A 322 -11.59 9.62 10.34
N GLU A 323 -12.55 9.43 9.43
CA GLU A 323 -12.35 8.59 8.23
C GLU A 323 -11.21 9.08 7.33
N ASP A 324 -11.02 10.39 7.23
CA ASP A 324 -9.97 11.05 6.45
C ASP A 324 -8.57 10.94 7.07
N THR A 325 -8.47 10.41 8.29
CA THR A 325 -7.18 10.15 8.97
C THR A 325 -6.79 8.65 8.97
N PHE A 326 -7.55 7.81 8.28
CA PHE A 326 -7.22 6.40 8.08
C PHE A 326 -6.65 6.17 6.69
N PHE A 327 -5.37 5.81 6.63
CA PHE A 327 -4.64 5.50 5.41
C PHE A 327 -4.37 4.00 5.35
N CYS A 328 -4.57 3.37 4.19
CA CYS A 328 -4.31 1.94 4.07
C CYS A 328 -3.66 1.54 2.75
N ASP A 329 -2.86 0.47 2.83
CA ASP A 329 -2.33 -0.30 1.70
C ASP A 329 -2.81 -1.75 1.83
N ALA A 330 -3.88 -2.06 1.11
CA ALA A 330 -4.56 -3.36 1.15
C ALA A 330 -4.01 -4.30 0.08
N PHE A 331 -3.39 -5.41 0.49
CA PHE A 331 -2.75 -6.38 -0.38
C PHE A 331 -3.75 -7.39 -0.93
N SER A 332 -4.37 -7.07 -2.05
CA SER A 332 -5.27 -8.02 -2.72
C SER A 332 -4.53 -9.28 -3.15
N PRO A 333 -5.11 -10.47 -2.96
CA PRO A 333 -4.61 -11.68 -3.60
C PRO A 333 -4.64 -11.48 -5.12
N ALA A 334 -3.53 -11.81 -5.77
CA ALA A 334 -3.42 -11.75 -7.22
C ALA A 334 -3.93 -13.04 -7.86
#